data_5067b2fcc1371783e3c78e07d98712c4
#
_entry.id   5067b2fcc1371783e3c78e07d98712c4
#
_cell.length_a   1.000
_cell.length_b   1.000
_cell.length_c   1.000
_cell.angle_alpha   90.00
_cell.angle_beta   90.00
_cell.angle_gamma   90.00
#
_symmetry.space_group_name_H-M   'P 1'
#
loop_
_entity.id
_entity.type
_entity.pdbx_description
1 polymer ?
#
loop_
_entity_poly.entity_id
_entity_poly.type
_entity_poly.pdbx_seq_one_letter_code
_entity_poly.pdbx_strand_id
1 'polypeptide(L)'
;MTEMNTASKKTAILGWSIPAIEAMDKLNRPFVVVGPPDFASFAKEHDIPFIPWDFDRLNEGSDELYERLKEMDVKLSVPIYEETVEWAGVLNARFLDDPRIFNRSLLLRDKGLMKRKAQMSGIKVGVFEEAYSKDDIHRFLKRVNDALIKIDGDTNDPIHIKPLNKAGTVGHMMIQDANDIDKIEVQEFPYLMESHLDGQEFSCEVFVHDGEIKFLNITEYVKLGHSNFVPASPALEEWRPQIKEQIQKLIDSFEIKYGVIHPEYFISHDGTLNFGEVAARVPGGHIFDLIERAYGFNAFQAQILCSDPDTTAEELEEFFPEEVSSATGYAGSLMVYPRVRLIEKLDVPAELKNDPYFEKHDLFIPVTSKVAERVGFGNHYGTLFFFGDDSERMEDLLKTYENYDFYH
;
A
#
# COMPACT_ATOMS: atom_id res chain seq x y z
N MET A 1 -9.24 41.09 -20.38
CA MET A 1 -8.69 39.74 -20.23
C MET A 1 -7.72 39.80 -19.09
N THR A 2 -8.20 39.47 -17.91
CA THR A 2 -7.39 39.42 -16.69
C THR A 2 -6.89 37.96 -16.65
N GLU A 3 -5.63 37.74 -16.96
CA GLU A 3 -4.96 36.47 -16.65
C GLU A 3 -5.08 36.29 -15.14
N MET A 4 -5.96 35.44 -14.70
CA MET A 4 -5.89 34.88 -13.36
C MET A 4 -4.66 34.00 -13.34
N ASN A 5 -3.58 34.57 -12.85
CA ASN A 5 -2.38 33.83 -12.47
C ASN A 5 -2.79 32.96 -11.25
N THR A 6 -3.34 31.79 -11.53
CA THR A 6 -3.52 30.76 -10.52
C THR A 6 -2.15 30.18 -10.22
N ALA A 7 -1.39 30.87 -9.37
CA ALA A 7 -0.20 30.28 -8.79
C ALA A 7 -0.65 28.96 -8.15
N SER A 8 -0.17 27.84 -8.68
CA SER A 8 -0.53 26.53 -8.15
C SER A 8 -0.16 26.47 -6.66
N LYS A 9 -1.06 25.97 -5.82
CA LYS A 9 -0.86 25.86 -4.39
C LYS A 9 0.35 25.00 -4.08
N LYS A 10 1.19 25.44 -3.13
CA LYS A 10 2.34 24.63 -2.69
C LYS A 10 1.86 23.39 -1.92
N THR A 11 2.42 22.25 -2.25
CA THR A 11 2.08 20.96 -1.66
C THR A 11 3.22 20.46 -0.75
N ALA A 12 2.89 19.95 0.42
CA ALA A 12 3.84 19.21 1.26
C ALA A 12 3.79 17.71 0.93
N ILE A 13 4.92 17.13 0.54
CA ILE A 13 5.11 15.69 0.45
C ILE A 13 5.53 15.20 1.83
N LEU A 14 4.72 14.33 2.46
CA LEU A 14 5.02 13.79 3.78
C LEU A 14 5.69 12.42 3.65
N GLY A 15 6.99 12.39 3.89
CA GLY A 15 7.87 11.26 3.67
C GLY A 15 8.88 11.54 2.57
N TRP A 16 9.99 10.79 2.56
CA TRP A 16 11.04 10.92 1.55
C TRP A 16 10.79 9.94 0.40
N SER A 17 10.55 10.46 -0.80
CA SER A 17 10.35 9.65 -2.01
C SER A 17 10.86 10.40 -3.24
N ILE A 18 11.93 9.91 -3.84
CA ILE A 18 12.46 10.51 -5.09
C ILE A 18 11.42 10.48 -6.21
N PRO A 19 10.67 9.36 -6.47
CA PRO A 19 9.66 9.38 -7.52
C PRO A 19 8.53 10.40 -7.28
N ALA A 20 8.13 10.63 -6.02
CA ALA A 20 7.14 11.66 -5.70
C ALA A 20 7.69 13.08 -5.93
N ILE A 21 8.98 13.33 -5.60
CA ILE A 21 9.66 14.60 -5.87
C ILE A 21 9.72 14.87 -7.38
N GLU A 22 10.18 13.89 -8.16
CA GLU A 22 10.21 13.98 -9.62
C GLU A 22 8.83 14.18 -10.25
N ALA A 23 7.78 13.60 -9.66
CA ALA A 23 6.42 13.81 -10.10
C ALA A 23 5.96 15.26 -9.91
N MET A 24 6.32 15.91 -8.80
CA MET A 24 6.04 17.33 -8.58
C MET A 24 6.76 18.22 -9.59
N ASP A 25 8.03 17.91 -9.88
CA ASP A 25 8.82 18.66 -10.88
C ASP A 25 8.21 18.49 -12.28
N LYS A 26 7.83 17.28 -12.68
CA LYS A 26 7.17 17.00 -13.96
C LYS A 26 5.82 17.72 -14.10
N LEU A 27 5.05 17.82 -13.01
CA LEU A 27 3.80 18.59 -12.96
C LEU A 27 4.03 20.10 -12.89
N ASN A 28 5.27 20.56 -12.73
CA ASN A 28 5.63 21.95 -12.51
C ASN A 28 4.82 22.60 -11.37
N ARG A 29 4.61 21.84 -10.29
CA ARG A 29 3.90 22.31 -9.07
C ARG A 29 4.89 22.62 -7.96
N PRO A 30 4.73 23.75 -7.23
CA PRO A 30 5.61 24.07 -6.11
C PRO A 30 5.39 23.12 -4.94
N PHE A 31 6.46 22.70 -4.30
CA PHE A 31 6.39 21.74 -3.20
C PHE A 31 7.43 21.99 -2.10
N VAL A 32 7.27 21.28 -1.00
CA VAL A 32 8.27 21.07 0.05
C VAL A 32 8.17 19.62 0.53
N VAL A 33 9.31 19.00 0.76
CA VAL A 33 9.35 17.66 1.36
C VAL A 33 9.48 17.79 2.87
N VAL A 34 8.65 17.06 3.61
CA VAL A 34 8.75 16.89 5.07
C VAL A 34 9.18 15.46 5.33
N GLY A 35 10.32 15.24 5.94
CA GLY A 35 10.84 13.88 6.09
C GLY A 35 11.93 13.71 7.15
N PRO A 36 12.39 12.47 7.37
CA PRO A 36 13.40 12.17 8.37
C PRO A 36 14.68 13.02 8.21
N PRO A 37 15.27 13.50 9.32
CA PRO A 37 16.46 14.35 9.29
C PRO A 37 17.64 13.77 8.52
N ASP A 38 17.73 12.46 8.38
CA ASP A 38 18.80 11.75 7.67
C ASP A 38 18.91 12.16 6.20
N PHE A 39 17.83 12.63 5.59
CA PHE A 39 17.80 13.11 4.20
C PHE A 39 18.17 14.58 4.03
N ALA A 40 18.37 15.32 5.13
CA ALA A 40 18.61 16.77 5.06
C ALA A 40 19.87 17.15 4.24
N SER A 41 20.93 16.37 4.35
CA SER A 41 22.17 16.62 3.59
C SER A 41 21.97 16.40 2.10
N PHE A 42 21.29 15.33 1.72
CA PHE A 42 20.97 15.03 0.32
C PHE A 42 20.03 16.09 -0.27
N ALA A 43 18.98 16.46 0.45
CA ALA A 43 18.04 17.50 0.02
C ALA A 43 18.77 18.83 -0.25
N LYS A 44 19.70 19.22 0.64
CA LYS A 44 20.50 20.43 0.47
C LYS A 44 21.44 20.36 -0.75
N GLU A 45 22.06 19.23 -0.99
CA GLU A 45 22.97 19.02 -2.13
C GLU A 45 22.26 19.11 -3.47
N HIS A 46 20.97 18.69 -3.50
CA HIS A 46 20.15 18.67 -4.70
C HIS A 46 19.11 19.81 -4.79
N ASP A 47 19.25 20.85 -3.95
CA ASP A 47 18.36 22.03 -3.92
C ASP A 47 16.86 21.67 -3.74
N ILE A 48 16.55 20.55 -3.05
CA ILE A 48 15.18 20.12 -2.75
C ILE A 48 14.67 20.89 -1.53
N PRO A 49 13.54 21.62 -1.62
CA PRO A 49 12.91 22.27 -0.48
C PRO A 49 12.53 21.22 0.59
N PHE A 50 13.14 21.29 1.78
CA PHE A 50 13.06 20.24 2.77
C PHE A 50 12.88 20.76 4.20
N ILE A 51 12.00 20.11 4.95
CA ILE A 51 11.81 20.27 6.39
C ILE A 51 12.17 18.95 7.07
N PRO A 52 13.24 18.90 7.88
CA PRO A 52 13.52 17.73 8.69
C PRO A 52 12.43 17.58 9.75
N TRP A 53 11.82 16.39 9.83
CA TRP A 53 10.71 16.12 10.72
C TRP A 53 10.66 14.64 11.13
N ASP A 54 10.27 14.43 12.40
CA ASP A 54 10.02 13.12 12.95
C ASP A 54 8.50 12.91 13.09
N PHE A 55 7.98 11.87 12.46
CA PHE A 55 6.55 11.59 12.45
C PHE A 55 6.04 10.77 13.65
N ASP A 56 6.86 10.50 14.65
CA ASP A 56 6.48 9.66 15.80
C ASP A 56 5.52 10.34 16.78
N ARG A 57 5.39 11.67 16.74
CA ARG A 57 4.69 12.47 17.75
C ARG A 57 3.61 13.38 17.18
N LEU A 58 2.56 12.78 16.61
CA LEU A 58 1.48 13.52 15.97
C LEU A 58 0.85 14.60 16.89
N ASN A 59 0.45 14.21 18.10
CA ASN A 59 -0.28 15.10 19.02
C ASN A 59 0.58 16.26 19.54
N GLU A 60 1.90 16.07 19.63
CA GLU A 60 2.83 17.07 20.14
C GLU A 60 3.38 17.99 19.06
N GLY A 61 3.52 17.48 17.81
CA GLY A 61 4.20 18.16 16.71
C GLY A 61 3.30 18.73 15.63
N SER A 62 2.03 18.30 15.53
CA SER A 62 1.17 18.67 14.41
C SER A 62 0.88 20.19 14.33
N ASP A 63 0.77 20.86 15.45
CA ASP A 63 0.57 22.31 15.48
C ASP A 63 1.80 23.06 14.99
N GLU A 64 2.98 22.67 15.43
CA GLU A 64 4.24 23.28 15.00
C GLU A 64 4.46 23.09 13.50
N LEU A 65 4.26 21.86 13.00
CA LEU A 65 4.43 21.58 11.58
C LEU A 65 3.42 22.36 10.73
N TYR A 66 2.17 22.42 11.16
CA TYR A 66 1.14 23.20 10.47
C TYR A 66 1.53 24.66 10.33
N GLU A 67 1.94 25.35 11.41
CA GLU A 67 2.31 26.76 11.35
C GLU A 67 3.54 26.99 10.44
N ARG A 68 4.56 26.10 10.50
CA ARG A 68 5.71 26.17 9.58
C ARG A 68 5.30 26.04 8.11
N LEU A 69 4.42 25.08 7.79
CA LEU A 69 3.94 24.87 6.43
C LEU A 69 3.05 26.02 5.95
N LYS A 70 2.23 26.58 6.83
CA LYS A 70 1.40 27.74 6.55
C LYS A 70 2.22 29.00 6.24
N GLU A 71 3.32 29.25 6.97
CA GLU A 71 4.26 30.33 6.68
C GLU A 71 4.93 30.18 5.30
N MET A 72 5.03 28.95 4.80
CA MET A 72 5.55 28.64 3.47
C MET A 72 4.49 28.65 2.36
N ASP A 73 3.26 29.05 2.69
CA ASP A 73 2.09 29.05 1.79
C ASP A 73 1.68 27.65 1.28
N VAL A 74 1.93 26.61 2.07
CA VAL A 74 1.44 25.25 1.79
C VAL A 74 -0.06 25.20 2.03
N LYS A 75 -0.80 24.51 1.11
CA LYS A 75 -2.26 24.40 1.13
C LYS A 75 -2.75 22.94 1.09
N LEU A 76 -1.86 22.00 0.87
CA LEU A 76 -2.16 20.58 0.75
C LEU A 76 -0.99 19.76 1.27
N SER A 77 -1.26 18.61 1.84
CA SER A 77 -0.26 17.60 2.17
C SER A 77 -0.63 16.23 1.58
N VAL A 78 0.37 15.53 1.06
CA VAL A 78 0.21 14.21 0.41
C VAL A 78 1.04 13.19 1.17
N PRO A 79 0.44 12.12 1.72
CA PRO A 79 1.16 11.08 2.44
C PRO A 79 1.83 10.11 1.48
N ILE A 80 3.06 9.70 1.80
CA ILE A 80 3.80 8.69 1.02
C ILE A 80 3.80 7.34 1.74
N TYR A 81 3.95 7.34 3.06
CA TYR A 81 4.06 6.14 3.89
C TYR A 81 2.89 6.03 4.86
N GLU A 82 2.73 4.86 5.42
CA GLU A 82 1.66 4.52 6.35
C GLU A 82 1.59 5.47 7.56
N GLU A 83 2.73 5.76 8.19
CA GLU A 83 2.85 6.65 9.36
C GLU A 83 2.53 8.11 9.05
N THR A 84 2.56 8.51 7.79
CA THR A 84 2.26 9.88 7.38
C THR A 84 0.79 10.14 7.04
N VAL A 85 -0.05 9.10 7.01
CA VAL A 85 -1.49 9.22 6.68
C VAL A 85 -2.24 10.07 7.71
N GLU A 86 -2.03 9.84 9.01
CA GLU A 86 -2.67 10.64 10.05
C GLU A 86 -2.15 12.08 10.08
N TRP A 87 -0.85 12.28 9.81
CA TRP A 87 -0.27 13.62 9.66
C TRP A 87 -0.89 14.39 8.50
N ALA A 88 -1.05 13.74 7.35
CA ALA A 88 -1.77 14.35 6.22
C ALA A 88 -3.22 14.66 6.61
N GLY A 89 -3.88 13.78 7.36
CA GLY A 89 -5.23 13.98 7.86
C GLY A 89 -5.36 15.23 8.72
N VAL A 90 -4.48 15.40 9.72
CA VAL A 90 -4.48 16.59 10.61
C VAL A 90 -4.19 17.87 9.83
N LEU A 91 -3.17 17.86 8.98
CA LEU A 91 -2.76 19.03 8.22
C LEU A 91 -3.83 19.46 7.22
N ASN A 92 -4.37 18.51 6.43
CA ASN A 92 -5.39 18.79 5.43
C ASN A 92 -6.73 19.20 6.06
N ALA A 93 -7.09 18.66 7.23
CA ALA A 93 -8.26 19.11 7.96
C ALA A 93 -8.22 20.63 8.26
N ARG A 94 -7.02 21.16 8.54
CA ARG A 94 -6.79 22.59 8.80
C ARG A 94 -6.62 23.41 7.51
N PHE A 95 -5.89 22.89 6.51
CA PHE A 95 -5.71 23.60 5.24
C PHE A 95 -6.99 23.76 4.45
N LEU A 96 -7.89 22.75 4.51
CA LEU A 96 -9.13 22.70 3.77
C LEU A 96 -10.37 23.07 4.62
N ASP A 97 -10.17 23.41 5.89
CA ASP A 97 -11.23 23.74 6.87
C ASP A 97 -12.32 22.64 6.97
N ASP A 98 -11.91 21.37 6.93
CA ASP A 98 -12.80 20.22 7.08
C ASP A 98 -12.27 19.21 8.11
N PRO A 99 -12.72 19.25 9.37
CA PRO A 99 -12.24 18.34 10.43
C PRO A 99 -12.56 16.86 10.16
N ARG A 100 -13.49 16.55 9.24
CA ARG A 100 -13.83 15.18 8.87
C ARG A 100 -12.65 14.48 8.18
N ILE A 101 -11.74 15.24 7.55
CA ILE A 101 -10.54 14.68 6.91
C ILE A 101 -9.68 13.93 7.92
N PHE A 102 -9.49 14.48 9.11
CA PHE A 102 -8.76 13.79 10.18
C PHE A 102 -9.48 12.51 10.63
N ASN A 103 -10.80 12.58 10.84
CA ASN A 103 -11.57 11.39 11.23
C ASN A 103 -11.47 10.26 10.19
N ARG A 104 -11.45 10.62 8.90
CA ARG A 104 -11.22 9.64 7.81
C ARG A 104 -9.83 9.02 7.87
N SER A 105 -8.81 9.81 8.16
CA SER A 105 -7.44 9.28 8.26
C SER A 105 -7.30 8.26 9.41
N LEU A 106 -8.01 8.45 10.51
CA LEU A 106 -8.06 7.46 11.60
C LEU A 106 -8.71 6.15 11.17
N LEU A 107 -9.82 6.22 10.42
CA LEU A 107 -10.47 5.02 9.85
C LEU A 107 -9.57 4.24 8.91
N LEU A 108 -8.69 4.94 8.19
CA LEU A 108 -7.76 4.36 7.22
C LEU A 108 -6.45 3.86 7.86
N ARG A 109 -6.30 4.01 9.18
CA ARG A 109 -5.12 3.56 9.95
C ARG A 109 -5.44 2.50 10.99
N ASP A 110 -6.53 2.62 11.70
CA ASP A 110 -6.93 1.67 12.73
C ASP A 110 -7.75 0.52 12.14
N LYS A 111 -7.13 -0.67 12.07
CA LYS A 111 -7.73 -1.86 11.48
C LYS A 111 -9.04 -2.28 12.16
N GLY A 112 -9.17 -2.07 13.47
CA GLY A 112 -10.39 -2.38 14.23
C GLY A 112 -11.54 -1.44 13.84
N LEU A 113 -11.28 -0.13 13.79
CA LEU A 113 -12.25 0.87 13.33
C LEU A 113 -12.64 0.64 11.86
N MET A 114 -11.65 0.38 11.01
CA MET A 114 -11.80 0.08 9.59
C MET A 114 -12.75 -1.11 9.36
N LYS A 115 -12.47 -2.25 9.99
CA LYS A 115 -13.31 -3.46 9.86
C LYS A 115 -14.73 -3.25 10.37
N ARG A 116 -14.90 -2.58 11.52
CA ARG A 116 -16.23 -2.25 12.04
C ARG A 116 -17.00 -1.35 11.10
N LYS A 117 -16.37 -0.31 10.56
CA LYS A 117 -17.01 0.60 9.60
C LYS A 117 -17.41 -0.13 8.32
N ALA A 118 -16.52 -0.97 7.76
CA ALA A 118 -16.81 -1.79 6.58
C ALA A 118 -18.00 -2.71 6.83
N GLN A 119 -18.02 -3.46 7.94
CA GLN A 119 -19.10 -4.36 8.30
C GLN A 119 -20.45 -3.61 8.49
N MET A 120 -20.44 -2.49 9.20
CA MET A 120 -21.63 -1.66 9.39
C MET A 120 -22.18 -1.09 8.08
N SER A 121 -21.32 -0.89 7.10
CA SER A 121 -21.67 -0.43 5.76
C SER A 121 -22.12 -1.56 4.83
N GLY A 122 -22.17 -2.81 5.33
CA GLY A 122 -22.56 -3.99 4.55
C GLY A 122 -21.48 -4.43 3.54
N ILE A 123 -20.21 -4.04 3.75
CA ILE A 123 -19.05 -4.60 3.06
C ILE A 123 -18.69 -5.90 3.78
N LYS A 124 -18.52 -6.98 3.02
CA LYS A 124 -18.24 -8.30 3.58
C LYS A 124 -16.80 -8.36 4.11
N VAL A 125 -16.64 -8.77 5.35
CA VAL A 125 -15.37 -8.96 6.05
C VAL A 125 -15.33 -10.34 6.69
N GLY A 126 -14.16 -10.86 6.96
CA GLY A 126 -14.00 -12.06 7.80
C GLY A 126 -14.52 -11.83 9.23
N VAL A 127 -14.63 -12.89 10.00
CA VAL A 127 -14.92 -12.77 11.44
C VAL A 127 -13.72 -12.11 12.11
N PHE A 128 -13.96 -11.07 12.90
CA PHE A 128 -12.89 -10.35 13.58
C PHE A 128 -13.29 -9.88 14.98
N GLU A 129 -12.32 -9.75 15.85
CA GLU A 129 -12.43 -9.14 17.20
C GLU A 129 -11.10 -8.52 17.60
N GLU A 130 -11.12 -7.63 18.59
CA GLU A 130 -9.91 -7.12 19.23
C GLU A 130 -9.55 -7.99 20.44
N ALA A 131 -8.26 -8.28 20.58
CA ALA A 131 -7.69 -8.96 21.75
C ALA A 131 -6.94 -7.97 22.63
N TYR A 132 -7.20 -8.03 23.91
CA TYR A 132 -6.50 -7.29 24.97
C TYR A 132 -5.70 -8.22 25.87
N SER A 133 -5.82 -9.52 25.67
CA SER A 133 -5.15 -10.56 26.43
C SER A 133 -5.00 -11.86 25.62
N LYS A 134 -4.10 -12.74 26.07
CA LYS A 134 -3.99 -14.11 25.50
C LYS A 134 -5.28 -14.91 25.63
N ASP A 135 -6.05 -14.71 26.70
CA ASP A 135 -7.34 -15.37 26.89
C ASP A 135 -8.38 -14.99 25.81
N ASP A 136 -8.32 -13.76 25.31
CA ASP A 136 -9.17 -13.33 24.20
C ASP A 136 -8.84 -14.12 22.92
N ILE A 137 -7.56 -14.33 22.66
CA ILE A 137 -7.09 -15.09 21.50
C ILE A 137 -7.52 -16.55 21.61
N HIS A 138 -7.36 -17.18 22.80
CA HIS A 138 -7.82 -18.54 23.03
C HIS A 138 -9.34 -18.69 22.78
N ARG A 139 -10.14 -17.75 23.27
CA ARG A 139 -11.60 -17.77 23.08
C ARG A 139 -11.97 -17.60 21.62
N PHE A 140 -11.31 -16.69 20.91
CA PHE A 140 -11.57 -16.42 19.51
C PHE A 140 -11.21 -17.63 18.63
N LEU A 141 -10.00 -18.19 18.80
CA LEU A 141 -9.55 -19.39 18.08
C LEU A 141 -10.52 -20.56 18.27
N LYS A 142 -10.91 -20.82 19.52
CA LYS A 142 -11.88 -21.89 19.80
C LYS A 142 -13.22 -21.63 19.13
N ARG A 143 -13.76 -20.41 19.21
CA ARG A 143 -15.06 -20.07 18.62
C ARG A 143 -15.06 -20.18 17.10
N VAL A 144 -14.02 -19.71 16.44
CA VAL A 144 -13.88 -19.80 14.97
C VAL A 144 -13.83 -21.28 14.55
N ASN A 145 -12.98 -22.09 15.20
CA ASN A 145 -12.86 -23.51 14.91
C ASN A 145 -14.15 -24.29 15.23
N ASP A 146 -14.83 -24.03 16.34
CA ASP A 146 -16.12 -24.66 16.65
C ASP A 146 -17.19 -24.35 15.58
N ALA A 147 -17.15 -23.15 14.97
CA ALA A 147 -18.07 -22.79 13.90
C ALA A 147 -17.72 -23.51 12.57
N LEU A 148 -16.44 -23.60 12.22
CA LEU A 148 -15.97 -24.24 10.97
C LEU A 148 -16.14 -25.75 10.99
N ILE A 149 -15.86 -26.43 12.10
CA ILE A 149 -16.09 -27.88 12.25
C ILE A 149 -17.52 -28.29 11.88
N LYS A 150 -18.49 -27.39 12.11
CA LYS A 150 -19.91 -27.67 11.77
C LYS A 150 -20.20 -27.62 10.27
N ILE A 151 -19.35 -26.94 9.50
CA ILE A 151 -19.55 -26.74 8.05
C ILE A 151 -18.71 -27.73 7.25
N ASP A 152 -17.42 -27.85 7.57
CA ASP A 152 -16.42 -28.54 6.73
C ASP A 152 -15.80 -29.80 7.37
N GLY A 153 -16.23 -30.21 8.57
CA GLY A 153 -15.68 -31.37 9.25
C GLY A 153 -14.44 -31.08 10.10
N ASP A 154 -13.35 -31.80 9.92
CA ASP A 154 -12.17 -31.76 10.82
C ASP A 154 -11.14 -30.66 10.51
N THR A 155 -11.50 -29.58 9.85
CA THR A 155 -10.54 -28.52 9.55
C THR A 155 -10.37 -27.55 10.74
N ASN A 156 -9.14 -27.43 11.22
CA ASN A 156 -8.71 -26.41 12.16
C ASN A 156 -8.01 -25.30 11.38
N ASP A 157 -8.75 -24.28 10.96
CA ASP A 157 -8.15 -23.13 10.32
C ASP A 157 -7.40 -22.28 11.33
N PRO A 158 -6.27 -21.70 10.94
CA PRO A 158 -5.58 -20.71 11.76
C PRO A 158 -6.42 -19.45 11.91
N ILE A 159 -6.11 -18.66 12.91
CA ILE A 159 -6.51 -17.26 12.96
C ILE A 159 -5.29 -16.37 12.73
N HIS A 160 -5.55 -15.16 12.29
CA HIS A 160 -4.52 -14.15 12.12
C HIS A 160 -4.64 -13.10 13.21
N ILE A 161 -3.50 -12.67 13.79
CA ILE A 161 -3.46 -11.53 14.70
C ILE A 161 -2.53 -10.47 14.13
N LYS A 162 -2.98 -9.22 14.22
CA LYS A 162 -2.27 -8.06 13.63
C LYS A 162 -2.30 -6.90 14.63
N PRO A 163 -1.20 -6.15 14.82
CA PRO A 163 -1.26 -4.86 15.51
C PRO A 163 -2.23 -3.92 14.80
N LEU A 164 -2.97 -3.10 15.57
CA LEU A 164 -4.05 -2.28 15.01
C LEU A 164 -3.57 -1.23 13.99
N ASN A 165 -2.35 -0.70 14.16
CA ASN A 165 -1.85 0.47 13.42
C ASN A 165 -0.50 0.25 12.70
N LYS A 166 -0.08 -1.00 12.47
CA LYS A 166 1.15 -1.31 11.72
C LYS A 166 0.83 -1.80 10.31
N ALA A 167 1.78 -1.60 9.39
CA ALA A 167 1.68 -2.00 7.98
C ALA A 167 2.73 -3.06 7.61
N GLY A 168 2.64 -3.61 6.39
CA GLY A 168 3.66 -4.50 5.83
C GLY A 168 3.87 -5.78 6.63
N THR A 169 2.84 -6.33 7.21
CA THR A 169 2.86 -7.55 8.07
C THR A 169 3.74 -7.46 9.32
N VAL A 170 4.18 -6.27 9.71
CA VAL A 170 4.96 -6.10 10.96
C VAL A 170 4.11 -6.49 12.17
N GLY A 171 4.57 -7.49 12.92
CA GLY A 171 3.86 -8.04 14.08
C GLY A 171 2.63 -8.91 13.74
N HIS A 172 2.41 -9.22 12.45
CA HIS A 172 1.40 -10.19 12.04
C HIS A 172 1.85 -11.60 12.41
N MET A 173 0.97 -12.36 13.05
CA MET A 173 1.20 -13.75 13.38
C MET A 173 0.00 -14.60 12.98
N MET A 174 0.29 -15.79 12.49
CA MET A 174 -0.70 -16.83 12.26
C MET A 174 -0.71 -17.75 13.48
N ILE A 175 -1.86 -17.94 14.07
CA ILE A 175 -2.07 -18.72 15.29
C ILE A 175 -2.81 -20.02 14.92
N GLN A 176 -2.11 -21.13 14.97
CA GLN A 176 -2.66 -22.45 14.68
C GLN A 176 -3.19 -23.14 15.93
N ASP A 177 -2.49 -22.97 17.06
CA ASP A 177 -2.82 -23.64 18.32
C ASP A 177 -2.40 -22.81 19.55
N ALA A 178 -2.62 -23.37 20.73
CA ALA A 178 -2.29 -22.74 22.00
C ALA A 178 -0.79 -22.43 22.18
N ASN A 179 0.11 -23.23 21.58
CA ASN A 179 1.55 -23.03 21.72
C ASN A 179 1.98 -21.74 20.98
N ASP A 180 1.28 -21.37 19.92
CA ASP A 180 1.56 -20.10 19.23
C ASP A 180 1.15 -18.90 20.07
N ILE A 181 0.05 -19.00 20.82
CA ILE A 181 -0.42 -17.94 21.73
C ILE A 181 0.58 -17.69 22.85
N ASP A 182 1.25 -18.74 23.35
CA ASP A 182 2.24 -18.61 24.42
C ASP A 182 3.47 -17.77 24.01
N LYS A 183 3.78 -17.70 22.71
CA LYS A 183 4.90 -16.92 22.15
C LYS A 183 4.62 -15.42 22.08
N ILE A 184 3.36 -14.98 22.23
CA ILE A 184 2.97 -13.57 22.12
C ILE A 184 3.45 -12.81 23.34
N GLU A 185 4.09 -11.65 23.13
CA GLU A 185 4.52 -10.77 24.22
C GLU A 185 3.36 -9.87 24.69
N VAL A 186 3.17 -9.78 26.00
CA VAL A 186 2.03 -9.08 26.63
C VAL A 186 2.02 -7.57 26.35
N GLN A 187 3.18 -6.96 26.16
CA GLN A 187 3.33 -5.53 25.87
C GLN A 187 2.87 -5.12 24.46
N GLU A 188 2.60 -6.08 23.59
CA GLU A 188 2.20 -5.82 22.20
C GLU A 188 0.69 -5.68 22.00
N PHE A 189 -0.12 -5.95 23.04
CA PHE A 189 -1.57 -5.76 22.96
C PHE A 189 -1.95 -4.27 22.89
N PRO A 190 -3.06 -3.89 22.24
CA PRO A 190 -4.08 -4.77 21.62
C PRO A 190 -3.75 -5.24 20.19
N TYR A 191 -4.35 -6.40 19.82
CA TYR A 191 -4.31 -6.93 18.46
C TYR A 191 -5.70 -6.98 17.84
N LEU A 192 -5.78 -6.88 16.52
CA LEU A 192 -6.92 -7.37 15.74
C LEU A 192 -6.75 -8.87 15.53
N MET A 193 -7.78 -9.65 15.84
CA MET A 193 -7.90 -11.06 15.49
C MET A 193 -8.82 -11.21 14.30
N GLU A 194 -8.45 -12.05 13.34
CA GLU A 194 -9.25 -12.33 12.15
C GLU A 194 -9.30 -13.83 11.87
N SER A 195 -10.46 -14.34 11.43
CA SER A 195 -10.53 -15.67 10.86
C SER A 195 -9.68 -15.74 9.59
N HIS A 196 -9.14 -16.90 9.29
CA HIS A 196 -8.50 -17.15 8.01
C HIS A 196 -9.50 -16.92 6.86
N LEU A 197 -9.07 -16.19 5.84
CA LEU A 197 -9.78 -16.07 4.57
C LEU A 197 -9.02 -16.92 3.57
N ASP A 198 -9.69 -17.95 3.06
CA ASP A 198 -9.16 -18.80 2.00
C ASP A 198 -9.25 -18.10 0.63
N GLY A 199 -8.57 -18.66 -0.37
CA GLY A 199 -8.68 -18.22 -1.76
C GLY A 199 -7.60 -17.24 -2.18
N GLN A 200 -7.91 -16.43 -3.20
CA GLN A 200 -6.96 -15.53 -3.84
C GLN A 200 -6.98 -14.15 -3.20
N GLU A 201 -5.85 -13.72 -2.66
CA GLU A 201 -5.62 -12.34 -2.21
C GLU A 201 -5.09 -11.48 -3.36
N PHE A 202 -5.59 -10.26 -3.45
CA PHE A 202 -5.17 -9.26 -4.42
C PHE A 202 -5.40 -7.84 -3.88
N SER A 203 -4.79 -6.86 -4.51
CA SER A 203 -5.03 -5.45 -4.19
C SER A 203 -5.57 -4.67 -5.38
N CYS A 204 -6.06 -3.48 -5.06
CA CYS A 204 -6.40 -2.49 -6.07
C CYS A 204 -5.70 -1.17 -5.76
N GLU A 205 -5.32 -0.44 -6.79
CA GLU A 205 -4.87 0.94 -6.70
C GLU A 205 -5.94 1.81 -7.32
N VAL A 206 -6.57 2.60 -6.47
CA VAL A 206 -7.74 3.40 -6.84
C VAL A 206 -7.43 4.86 -6.68
N PHE A 207 -7.42 5.57 -7.79
CA PHE A 207 -7.25 7.01 -7.83
C PHE A 207 -8.61 7.67 -7.73
N VAL A 208 -8.83 8.41 -6.63
CA VAL A 208 -10.13 8.98 -6.26
C VAL A 208 -10.06 10.50 -6.32
N HIS A 209 -11.00 11.10 -7.01
CA HIS A 209 -11.19 12.55 -7.00
C HIS A 209 -12.66 12.91 -6.91
N ASP A 210 -13.00 13.77 -5.96
CA ASP A 210 -14.37 14.15 -5.57
C ASP A 210 -15.31 12.96 -5.27
N GLY A 211 -14.73 11.89 -4.67
CA GLY A 211 -15.48 10.68 -4.30
C GLY A 211 -15.73 9.72 -5.47
N GLU A 212 -15.22 10.00 -6.64
CA GLU A 212 -15.35 9.17 -7.84
C GLU A 212 -14.05 8.46 -8.18
N ILE A 213 -14.15 7.22 -8.66
CA ILE A 213 -13.02 6.46 -9.19
C ILE A 213 -12.61 7.06 -10.54
N LYS A 214 -11.41 7.61 -10.62
CA LYS A 214 -10.83 8.13 -11.88
C LYS A 214 -10.03 7.06 -12.62
N PHE A 215 -9.34 6.20 -11.89
CA PHE A 215 -8.68 5.03 -12.44
C PHE A 215 -8.65 3.91 -11.39
N LEU A 216 -8.78 2.66 -11.85
CA LEU A 216 -8.74 1.45 -11.03
C LEU A 216 -7.79 0.44 -11.68
N ASN A 217 -6.67 0.16 -11.03
CA ASN A 217 -5.83 -0.99 -11.31
C ASN A 217 -6.18 -2.15 -10.37
N ILE A 218 -6.07 -3.39 -10.85
CA ILE A 218 -6.08 -4.60 -10.02
C ILE A 218 -4.69 -5.20 -10.10
N THR A 219 -4.06 -5.38 -8.95
CA THR A 219 -2.74 -6.00 -8.81
C THR A 219 -2.90 -7.45 -8.37
N GLU A 220 -2.37 -8.37 -9.13
CA GLU A 220 -2.37 -9.79 -8.78
C GLU A 220 -1.12 -10.16 -7.99
N TYR A 221 -1.31 -10.75 -6.81
CA TYR A 221 -0.24 -11.28 -5.99
C TYR A 221 0.08 -12.72 -6.39
N VAL A 222 1.28 -12.95 -6.92
CA VAL A 222 1.80 -14.30 -7.10
C VAL A 222 2.24 -14.86 -5.76
N LYS A 223 2.89 -14.01 -4.96
CA LYS A 223 3.17 -14.25 -3.55
C LYS A 223 3.20 -12.94 -2.79
N LEU A 224 2.28 -12.81 -1.83
CA LEU A 224 2.17 -11.60 -1.00
C LEU A 224 3.53 -11.20 -0.40
N GLY A 225 3.91 -9.94 -0.58
CA GLY A 225 5.16 -9.38 -0.09
C GLY A 225 6.43 -9.87 -0.81
N HIS A 226 6.30 -10.60 -1.89
CA HIS A 226 7.42 -11.06 -2.72
C HIS A 226 7.24 -10.70 -4.19
N SER A 227 6.13 -11.09 -4.81
CA SER A 227 5.93 -10.90 -6.24
C SER A 227 4.49 -10.58 -6.60
N ASN A 228 4.34 -9.68 -7.54
CA ASN A 228 3.06 -9.21 -8.06
C ASN A 228 3.21 -8.75 -9.51
N PHE A 229 2.09 -8.61 -10.20
CA PHE A 229 2.05 -8.01 -11.53
C PHE A 229 0.75 -7.23 -11.79
N VAL A 230 0.81 -6.31 -12.74
CA VAL A 230 -0.29 -5.47 -13.21
C VAL A 230 -0.28 -5.40 -14.74
N PRO A 231 -1.48 -5.27 -15.41
CA PRO A 231 -2.81 -5.53 -14.84
C PRO A 231 -2.93 -6.98 -14.34
N ALA A 232 -4.00 -7.28 -13.64
CA ALA A 232 -4.28 -8.65 -13.22
C ALA A 232 -4.52 -9.58 -14.42
N SER A 233 -4.45 -10.89 -14.20
CA SER A 233 -4.78 -11.91 -15.20
C SER A 233 -6.24 -11.78 -15.68
N PRO A 234 -6.57 -12.27 -16.87
CA PRO A 234 -7.95 -12.25 -17.36
C PRO A 234 -8.96 -12.89 -16.40
N ALA A 235 -8.56 -13.94 -15.69
CA ALA A 235 -9.41 -14.61 -14.71
C ALA A 235 -9.76 -13.71 -13.51
N LEU A 236 -8.82 -12.94 -13.00
CA LEU A 236 -9.09 -11.99 -11.91
C LEU A 236 -9.79 -10.73 -12.44
N GLU A 237 -9.51 -10.32 -13.67
CA GLU A 237 -10.19 -9.18 -14.32
C GLU A 237 -11.68 -9.42 -14.56
N GLU A 238 -12.14 -10.66 -14.67
CA GLU A 238 -13.58 -10.98 -14.73
C GLU A 238 -14.35 -10.49 -13.49
N TRP A 239 -13.67 -10.32 -12.37
CA TRP A 239 -14.24 -9.79 -11.13
C TRP A 239 -14.30 -8.26 -11.06
N ARG A 240 -13.71 -7.55 -12.02
CA ARG A 240 -13.64 -6.07 -12.01
C ARG A 240 -14.98 -5.38 -11.76
N PRO A 241 -16.12 -5.79 -12.34
CA PRO A 241 -17.39 -5.14 -12.08
C PRO A 241 -17.81 -5.21 -10.59
N GLN A 242 -17.67 -6.38 -9.96
CA GLN A 242 -17.98 -6.59 -8.54
C GLN A 242 -16.98 -5.86 -7.64
N ILE A 243 -15.70 -5.88 -8.00
CA ILE A 243 -14.63 -5.17 -7.30
C ILE A 243 -14.92 -3.67 -7.34
N LYS A 244 -15.22 -3.10 -8.50
CA LYS A 244 -15.53 -1.67 -8.68
C LYS A 244 -16.75 -1.24 -7.85
N GLU A 245 -17.80 -2.06 -7.81
CA GLU A 245 -18.97 -1.83 -6.96
C GLU A 245 -18.61 -1.80 -5.46
N GLN A 246 -17.82 -2.76 -4.98
CA GLN A 246 -17.39 -2.82 -3.59
C GLN A 246 -16.45 -1.66 -3.23
N ILE A 247 -15.58 -1.26 -4.13
CA ILE A 247 -14.69 -0.10 -3.95
C ILE A 247 -15.51 1.20 -3.90
N GLN A 248 -16.49 1.40 -4.78
CA GLN A 248 -17.34 2.59 -4.71
C GLN A 248 -18.11 2.64 -3.39
N LYS A 249 -18.62 1.50 -2.93
CA LYS A 249 -19.29 1.40 -1.62
C LYS A 249 -18.31 1.70 -0.45
N LEU A 250 -17.04 1.30 -0.57
CA LEU A 250 -16.01 1.64 0.40
C LEU A 250 -15.76 3.16 0.40
N ILE A 251 -15.57 3.77 -0.78
CA ILE A 251 -15.37 5.21 -0.96
C ILE A 251 -16.51 6.00 -0.32
N ASP A 252 -17.76 5.64 -0.65
CA ASP A 252 -18.96 6.32 -0.13
C ASP A 252 -19.07 6.20 1.39
N SER A 253 -18.90 4.98 1.91
CA SER A 253 -19.07 4.72 3.35
C SER A 253 -17.95 5.29 4.21
N PHE A 254 -16.74 5.39 3.70
CA PHE A 254 -15.60 6.00 4.39
C PHE A 254 -15.46 7.50 4.07
N GLU A 255 -16.35 8.04 3.22
CA GLU A 255 -16.34 9.43 2.76
C GLU A 255 -14.98 9.84 2.12
N ILE A 256 -14.35 8.92 1.39
CA ILE A 256 -13.07 9.17 0.72
C ILE A 256 -13.32 10.07 -0.48
N LYS A 257 -12.71 11.25 -0.52
CA LYS A 257 -12.93 12.20 -1.61
C LYS A 257 -11.75 12.35 -2.53
N TYR A 258 -10.54 12.34 -2.01
CA TYR A 258 -9.33 12.70 -2.75
C TYR A 258 -8.16 11.78 -2.44
N GLY A 259 -7.32 11.53 -3.44
CA GLY A 259 -6.07 10.82 -3.31
C GLY A 259 -6.08 9.41 -3.87
N VAL A 260 -5.15 8.59 -3.41
CA VAL A 260 -5.04 7.18 -3.74
C VAL A 260 -5.42 6.33 -2.54
N ILE A 261 -6.15 5.25 -2.80
CA ILE A 261 -6.35 4.19 -1.81
C ILE A 261 -5.90 2.86 -2.39
N HIS A 262 -5.43 2.00 -1.50
CA HIS A 262 -4.92 0.66 -1.79
C HIS A 262 -5.70 -0.35 -0.94
N PRO A 263 -6.93 -0.74 -1.37
CA PRO A 263 -7.70 -1.78 -0.71
C PRO A 263 -7.22 -3.17 -1.11
N GLU A 264 -7.19 -4.07 -0.14
CA GLU A 264 -6.90 -5.50 -0.30
C GLU A 264 -8.16 -6.32 -0.13
N TYR A 265 -8.34 -7.30 -1.02
CA TYR A 265 -9.50 -8.18 -1.06
C TYR A 265 -9.09 -9.64 -1.20
N PHE A 266 -10.03 -10.52 -0.82
CA PHE A 266 -9.93 -11.96 -0.98
C PHE A 266 -11.12 -12.48 -1.76
N ILE A 267 -10.88 -13.27 -2.81
CA ILE A 267 -11.92 -14.06 -3.46
C ILE A 267 -11.84 -15.47 -2.87
N SER A 268 -12.77 -15.80 -1.98
CA SER A 268 -12.85 -17.13 -1.37
C SER A 268 -13.26 -18.19 -2.39
N HIS A 269 -12.99 -19.45 -2.09
CA HIS A 269 -13.33 -20.57 -2.96
C HIS A 269 -14.83 -20.71 -3.27
N ASP A 270 -15.70 -20.16 -2.41
CA ASP A 270 -17.14 -20.09 -2.63
C ASP A 270 -17.58 -18.94 -3.55
N GLY A 271 -16.63 -18.18 -4.11
CA GLY A 271 -16.90 -17.00 -4.93
C GLY A 271 -17.30 -15.76 -4.14
N THR A 272 -17.00 -15.69 -2.86
CA THR A 272 -17.25 -14.51 -2.04
C THR A 272 -16.09 -13.54 -2.11
N LEU A 273 -16.40 -12.26 -2.40
CA LEU A 273 -15.45 -11.15 -2.31
C LEU A 273 -15.45 -10.58 -0.88
N ASN A 274 -14.36 -10.76 -0.16
CA ASN A 274 -14.17 -10.29 1.21
C ASN A 274 -13.16 -9.15 1.24
N PHE A 275 -13.49 -8.09 1.97
CA PHE A 275 -12.59 -6.96 2.21
C PHE A 275 -11.53 -7.32 3.26
N GLY A 276 -10.29 -7.14 2.91
CA GLY A 276 -9.13 -7.28 3.80
C GLY A 276 -8.86 -6.01 4.59
N GLU A 277 -8.20 -5.07 4.00
CA GLU A 277 -7.88 -3.76 4.59
C GLU A 277 -7.78 -2.69 3.49
N VAL A 278 -7.64 -1.42 3.86
CA VAL A 278 -7.38 -0.32 2.94
C VAL A 278 -6.35 0.64 3.51
N ALA A 279 -5.35 0.99 2.72
CA ALA A 279 -4.40 2.04 3.05
C ALA A 279 -4.60 3.26 2.14
N ALA A 280 -4.37 4.47 2.66
CA ALA A 280 -4.48 5.73 1.90
C ALA A 280 -3.09 6.32 1.64
N ARG A 281 -2.24 5.58 0.95
CA ARG A 281 -0.86 5.94 0.67
C ARG A 281 -0.33 5.18 -0.56
N VAL A 282 0.89 5.52 -0.98
CA VAL A 282 1.60 4.78 -2.03
C VAL A 282 1.71 3.29 -1.66
N PRO A 283 1.29 2.36 -2.53
CA PRO A 283 1.42 0.94 -2.28
C PRO A 283 2.88 0.48 -2.26
N GLY A 284 3.14 -0.65 -1.60
CA GLY A 284 4.44 -1.32 -1.67
C GLY A 284 4.65 -2.08 -2.98
N GLY A 285 5.66 -2.96 -3.02
CA GLY A 285 5.85 -3.92 -4.12
C GLY A 285 6.12 -3.29 -5.48
N HIS A 286 6.57 -2.04 -5.54
CA HIS A 286 6.79 -1.28 -6.78
C HIS A 286 5.53 -1.12 -7.66
N ILE A 287 4.34 -1.27 -7.10
CA ILE A 287 3.10 -1.28 -7.87
C ILE A 287 2.92 0.02 -8.71
N PHE A 288 3.32 1.19 -8.20
CA PHE A 288 3.25 2.43 -8.97
C PHE A 288 4.19 2.41 -10.20
N ASP A 289 5.38 1.82 -10.06
CA ASP A 289 6.31 1.63 -11.19
C ASP A 289 5.72 0.66 -12.22
N LEU A 290 5.05 -0.39 -11.77
CA LEU A 290 4.38 -1.36 -12.63
C LEU A 290 3.19 -0.75 -13.36
N ILE A 291 2.39 0.09 -12.69
CA ILE A 291 1.30 0.85 -13.31
C ILE A 291 1.84 1.77 -14.41
N GLU A 292 2.90 2.53 -14.14
CA GLU A 292 3.53 3.38 -15.15
C GLU A 292 4.02 2.55 -16.36
N ARG A 293 4.61 1.39 -16.08
CA ARG A 293 5.12 0.49 -17.13
C ARG A 293 4.02 -0.12 -17.99
N ALA A 294 2.91 -0.53 -17.37
CA ALA A 294 1.81 -1.20 -18.06
C ALA A 294 0.89 -0.23 -18.81
N TYR A 295 0.58 0.92 -18.20
CA TYR A 295 -0.43 1.86 -18.70
C TYR A 295 0.14 3.15 -19.30
N GLY A 296 1.41 3.45 -19.03
CA GLY A 296 2.10 4.62 -19.64
C GLY A 296 1.84 5.95 -18.94
N PHE A 297 1.19 5.98 -17.76
CA PHE A 297 1.06 7.20 -16.95
C PHE A 297 1.79 7.07 -15.61
N ASN A 298 2.31 8.17 -15.11
CA ASN A 298 3.03 8.17 -13.83
C ASN A 298 2.07 8.18 -12.64
N ALA A 299 2.06 7.09 -11.85
CA ALA A 299 1.14 6.92 -10.73
C ALA A 299 1.38 7.89 -9.56
N PHE A 300 2.60 8.39 -9.37
CA PHE A 300 2.87 9.44 -8.38
C PHE A 300 2.27 10.80 -8.81
N GLN A 301 2.33 11.14 -10.11
CA GLN A 301 1.63 12.30 -10.63
C GLN A 301 0.12 12.16 -10.46
N ALA A 302 -0.43 10.98 -10.76
CA ALA A 302 -1.84 10.66 -10.55
C ALA A 302 -2.27 10.86 -9.07
N GLN A 303 -1.47 10.39 -8.11
CA GLN A 303 -1.73 10.61 -6.69
C GLN A 303 -1.80 12.10 -6.35
N ILE A 304 -0.85 12.89 -6.83
CA ILE A 304 -0.79 14.34 -6.56
C ILE A 304 -2.02 15.02 -7.16
N LEU A 305 -2.35 14.74 -8.42
CA LEU A 305 -3.51 15.31 -9.10
C LEU A 305 -4.82 14.94 -8.39
N CYS A 306 -5.00 13.68 -8.04
CA CYS A 306 -6.20 13.22 -7.34
C CYS A 306 -6.29 13.70 -5.88
N SER A 307 -5.18 14.05 -5.26
CA SER A 307 -5.16 14.60 -3.88
C SER A 307 -5.55 16.07 -3.82
N ASP A 308 -5.39 16.82 -4.91
CA ASP A 308 -5.67 18.25 -4.97
C ASP A 308 -7.13 18.52 -5.38
N PRO A 309 -7.97 19.07 -4.47
CA PRO A 309 -9.36 19.38 -4.79
C PRO A 309 -9.54 20.39 -5.93
N ASP A 310 -8.51 21.16 -6.26
CA ASP A 310 -8.56 22.15 -7.33
C ASP A 310 -8.18 21.58 -8.71
N THR A 311 -7.76 20.30 -8.80
CA THR A 311 -7.53 19.63 -10.07
C THR A 311 -8.86 19.48 -10.82
N THR A 312 -8.89 19.91 -12.07
CA THR A 312 -10.13 19.90 -12.86
C THR A 312 -10.44 18.51 -13.43
N ALA A 313 -11.72 18.27 -13.73
CA ALA A 313 -12.12 17.01 -14.38
C ALA A 313 -11.42 16.83 -15.73
N GLU A 314 -11.24 17.93 -16.49
CA GLU A 314 -10.57 17.95 -17.79
C GLU A 314 -9.10 17.51 -17.67
N GLU A 315 -8.36 18.03 -16.66
CA GLU A 315 -6.97 17.60 -16.41
C GLU A 315 -6.88 16.10 -16.09
N LEU A 316 -7.84 15.56 -15.34
CA LEU A 316 -7.86 14.14 -15.01
C LEU A 316 -8.26 13.26 -16.21
N GLU A 317 -9.21 13.71 -17.03
CA GLU A 317 -9.62 13.00 -18.25
C GLU A 317 -8.47 12.96 -19.29
N GLU A 318 -7.68 14.01 -19.40
CA GLU A 318 -6.50 14.04 -20.25
C GLU A 318 -5.34 13.20 -19.70
N PHE A 319 -5.26 13.07 -18.37
CA PHE A 319 -4.16 12.39 -17.70
C PHE A 319 -4.32 10.86 -17.66
N PHE A 320 -5.53 10.37 -17.35
CA PHE A 320 -5.76 8.94 -17.22
C PHE A 320 -6.10 8.29 -18.57
N PRO A 321 -5.45 7.17 -18.89
CA PRO A 321 -5.86 6.33 -20.03
C PRO A 321 -7.17 5.59 -19.70
N GLU A 322 -7.77 5.00 -20.72
CA GLU A 322 -8.83 4.00 -20.52
C GLU A 322 -8.26 2.83 -19.69
N GLU A 323 -9.02 2.31 -18.73
CA GLU A 323 -8.61 1.30 -17.74
C GLU A 323 -7.78 0.12 -18.33
N VAL A 324 -8.15 -1.12 -18.09
CA VAL A 324 -7.41 -2.32 -18.53
C VAL A 324 -7.21 -2.40 -20.04
N SER A 325 -8.16 -1.91 -20.83
CA SER A 325 -8.07 -1.92 -22.30
C SER A 325 -6.90 -1.12 -22.86
N SER A 326 -6.32 -0.21 -22.07
CA SER A 326 -5.18 0.62 -22.45
C SER A 326 -3.82 0.06 -22.02
N ALA A 327 -3.78 -1.01 -21.22
CA ALA A 327 -2.53 -1.64 -20.85
C ALA A 327 -1.81 -2.21 -22.09
N THR A 328 -0.50 -1.96 -22.17
CA THR A 328 0.35 -2.42 -23.29
C THR A 328 0.96 -3.80 -23.04
N GLY A 329 0.78 -4.34 -21.85
CA GLY A 329 1.27 -5.65 -21.41
C GLY A 329 1.21 -5.78 -19.89
N TYR A 330 1.72 -6.88 -19.37
CA TYR A 330 1.83 -7.18 -17.95
C TYR A 330 3.19 -6.76 -17.43
N ALA A 331 3.21 -5.91 -16.41
CA ALA A 331 4.42 -5.51 -15.70
C ALA A 331 4.51 -6.25 -14.37
N GLY A 332 5.61 -6.92 -14.09
CA GLY A 332 5.80 -7.71 -12.87
C GLY A 332 7.02 -7.29 -12.06
N SER A 333 6.96 -7.50 -10.76
CA SER A 333 8.08 -7.31 -9.85
C SER A 333 8.29 -8.52 -8.94
N LEU A 334 9.54 -8.79 -8.62
CA LEU A 334 9.95 -9.80 -7.65
C LEU A 334 10.96 -9.19 -6.68
N MET A 335 10.55 -8.99 -5.43
CA MET A 335 11.41 -8.54 -4.34
C MET A 335 12.25 -9.70 -3.82
N VAL A 336 13.56 -9.50 -3.73
CA VAL A 336 14.50 -10.56 -3.37
C VAL A 336 14.95 -10.42 -1.92
N TYR A 337 14.78 -11.50 -1.16
CA TYR A 337 15.22 -11.62 0.23
C TYR A 337 16.34 -12.65 0.33
N PRO A 338 17.56 -12.23 0.74
CA PRO A 338 18.67 -13.17 0.92
C PRO A 338 18.35 -14.27 1.94
N ARG A 339 18.72 -15.51 1.63
CA ARG A 339 18.59 -16.66 2.53
C ARG A 339 19.88 -16.98 3.29
N VAL A 340 20.90 -16.14 3.09
CA VAL A 340 22.21 -16.22 3.77
C VAL A 340 22.32 -15.13 4.82
N ARG A 341 23.21 -15.32 5.81
CA ARG A 341 23.47 -14.30 6.85
C ARG A 341 24.58 -13.31 6.43
N LEU A 342 25.45 -13.72 5.53
CA LEU A 342 26.52 -12.93 4.97
C LEU A 342 26.51 -13.14 3.46
N ILE A 343 26.56 -12.06 2.70
CA ILE A 343 26.56 -12.09 1.23
C ILE A 343 28.01 -12.03 0.77
N GLU A 344 28.48 -13.08 0.12
CA GLU A 344 29.80 -13.14 -0.51
C GLU A 344 29.71 -12.83 -2.01
N LYS A 345 28.58 -13.18 -2.64
CA LYS A 345 28.39 -13.02 -4.09
C LYS A 345 26.92 -12.75 -4.41
N LEU A 346 26.69 -11.88 -5.38
CA LEU A 346 25.41 -11.71 -6.07
C LEU A 346 25.50 -12.41 -7.43
N ASP A 347 24.56 -13.29 -7.73
CA ASP A 347 24.49 -14.03 -8.98
C ASP A 347 23.11 -13.89 -9.62
N VAL A 348 23.08 -13.25 -10.78
CA VAL A 348 21.88 -13.14 -11.62
C VAL A 348 22.09 -14.02 -12.84
N PRO A 349 21.34 -15.13 -12.99
CA PRO A 349 21.60 -16.14 -14.01
C PRO A 349 21.47 -15.59 -15.43
N ALA A 350 22.29 -16.14 -16.34
CA ALA A 350 22.29 -15.71 -17.73
C ALA A 350 20.96 -16.01 -18.44
N GLU A 351 20.30 -17.10 -18.05
CA GLU A 351 18.98 -17.48 -18.58
C GLU A 351 17.94 -16.39 -18.26
N LEU A 352 17.94 -15.85 -17.05
CA LEU A 352 17.07 -14.75 -16.65
C LEU A 352 17.38 -13.48 -17.45
N LYS A 353 18.65 -13.09 -17.55
CA LYS A 353 19.06 -11.88 -18.29
C LYS A 353 18.74 -11.95 -19.78
N ASN A 354 18.61 -13.14 -20.33
CA ASN A 354 18.27 -13.38 -21.73
C ASN A 354 16.76 -13.64 -21.96
N ASP A 355 15.96 -13.70 -20.89
CA ASP A 355 14.51 -13.85 -21.00
C ASP A 355 13.92 -12.57 -21.60
N PRO A 356 13.09 -12.65 -22.65
CA PRO A 356 12.50 -11.47 -23.29
C PRO A 356 11.58 -10.66 -22.37
N TYR A 357 11.09 -11.23 -21.25
CA TYR A 357 10.30 -10.51 -20.25
C TYR A 357 11.14 -9.80 -19.20
N PHE A 358 12.41 -10.18 -19.03
CA PHE A 358 13.28 -9.51 -18.07
C PHE A 358 13.67 -8.12 -18.56
N GLU A 359 13.40 -7.07 -17.77
CA GLU A 359 13.77 -5.70 -18.12
C GLU A 359 15.01 -5.22 -17.38
N LYS A 360 15.02 -5.34 -16.06
CA LYS A 360 16.11 -4.84 -15.20
C LYS A 360 16.05 -5.45 -13.80
N HIS A 361 17.09 -5.19 -13.03
CA HIS A 361 17.09 -5.40 -11.58
C HIS A 361 17.86 -4.27 -10.88
N ASP A 362 17.55 -4.07 -9.61
CA ASP A 362 18.26 -3.17 -8.70
C ASP A 362 18.87 -3.92 -7.50
N LEU A 363 19.13 -5.22 -7.66
CA LEU A 363 19.76 -6.05 -6.63
C LEU A 363 21.13 -5.47 -6.21
N PHE A 364 21.37 -5.43 -4.90
CA PHE A 364 22.61 -4.85 -4.34
C PHE A 364 23.18 -5.69 -3.21
N ILE A 365 24.49 -5.52 -2.96
CA ILE A 365 25.17 -6.06 -1.78
C ILE A 365 25.37 -4.90 -0.80
N PRO A 366 24.88 -4.98 0.46
CA PRO A 366 25.09 -3.92 1.44
C PRO A 366 26.57 -3.78 1.80
N VAL A 367 26.97 -2.58 2.20
CA VAL A 367 28.37 -2.25 2.52
C VAL A 367 28.99 -3.21 3.56
N THR A 368 28.20 -3.65 4.54
CA THR A 368 28.64 -4.58 5.57
C THR A 368 28.62 -6.05 5.13
N SER A 369 28.05 -6.36 3.96
CA SER A 369 27.73 -7.71 3.49
C SER A 369 26.84 -8.55 4.44
N LYS A 370 26.44 -8.01 5.58
CA LYS A 370 25.56 -8.68 6.55
C LYS A 370 24.12 -8.48 6.16
N VAL A 371 23.36 -9.56 6.19
CA VAL A 371 21.92 -9.52 5.99
C VAL A 371 21.22 -9.11 7.29
N ALA A 372 20.42 -8.04 7.22
CA ALA A 372 19.61 -7.59 8.34
C ALA A 372 18.49 -8.59 8.62
N GLU A 373 18.04 -8.63 9.88
CA GLU A 373 16.86 -9.41 10.23
C GLU A 373 15.63 -8.91 9.47
N ARG A 374 14.85 -9.83 8.94
CA ARG A 374 13.65 -9.49 8.19
C ARG A 374 12.54 -9.04 9.15
N VAL A 375 11.96 -7.88 8.90
CA VAL A 375 10.83 -7.34 9.64
C VAL A 375 9.67 -7.13 8.64
N GLY A 376 8.64 -7.96 8.74
CA GLY A 376 7.51 -7.95 7.79
C GLY A 376 7.98 -8.14 6.34
N PHE A 377 7.51 -7.29 5.44
CA PHE A 377 7.95 -7.23 4.03
C PHE A 377 9.09 -6.24 3.81
N GLY A 378 9.67 -5.67 4.85
CA GLY A 378 10.85 -4.83 4.76
C GLY A 378 12.15 -5.62 4.54
N ASN A 379 13.26 -4.86 4.36
CA ASN A 379 14.60 -5.43 4.22
C ASN A 379 14.79 -6.41 3.04
N HIS A 380 14.13 -6.17 1.90
CA HIS A 380 14.49 -6.80 0.64
C HIS A 380 15.80 -6.17 0.10
N TYR A 381 16.54 -6.93 -0.70
CA TYR A 381 17.87 -6.53 -1.20
C TYR A 381 17.82 -6.24 -2.70
N GLY A 382 16.77 -5.58 -3.11
CA GLY A 382 16.46 -5.17 -4.47
C GLY A 382 15.35 -5.99 -5.11
N THR A 383 15.03 -5.62 -6.34
CA THR A 383 13.85 -6.09 -7.08
C THR A 383 14.26 -6.46 -8.50
N LEU A 384 13.64 -7.48 -9.04
CA LEU A 384 13.66 -7.81 -10.46
C LEU A 384 12.38 -7.28 -11.11
N PHE A 385 12.49 -6.70 -12.30
CA PHE A 385 11.39 -6.14 -13.05
C PHE A 385 11.22 -6.86 -14.38
N PHE A 386 9.97 -7.16 -14.72
CA PHE A 386 9.57 -7.90 -15.90
C PHE A 386 8.48 -7.18 -16.66
N PHE A 387 8.43 -7.41 -17.98
CA PHE A 387 7.35 -6.94 -18.82
C PHE A 387 7.10 -7.90 -19.98
N GLY A 388 5.85 -8.23 -20.24
CA GLY A 388 5.48 -9.14 -21.33
C GLY A 388 4.00 -9.11 -21.65
N ASP A 389 3.58 -9.89 -22.63
CA ASP A 389 2.23 -9.88 -23.20
C ASP A 389 1.33 -11.02 -22.73
N ASP A 390 1.83 -11.93 -21.89
CA ASP A 390 1.13 -13.11 -21.41
C ASP A 390 1.19 -13.21 -19.89
N SER A 391 0.04 -13.20 -19.21
CA SER A 391 -0.07 -13.23 -17.75
C SER A 391 0.33 -14.58 -17.14
N GLU A 392 0.01 -15.71 -17.82
CA GLU A 392 0.38 -17.05 -17.31
C GLU A 392 1.90 -17.22 -17.33
N ARG A 393 2.55 -16.77 -18.42
CA ARG A 393 4.00 -16.75 -18.49
C ARG A 393 4.62 -15.82 -17.46
N MET A 394 4.01 -14.64 -17.19
CA MET A 394 4.49 -13.72 -16.15
C MET A 394 4.45 -14.39 -14.78
N GLU A 395 3.33 -15.03 -14.44
CA GLU A 395 3.15 -15.74 -13.19
C GLU A 395 4.18 -16.88 -13.03
N ASP A 396 4.35 -17.70 -14.07
CA ASP A 396 5.33 -18.81 -14.07
C ASP A 396 6.77 -18.33 -13.89
N LEU A 397 7.11 -17.20 -14.53
CA LEU A 397 8.43 -16.59 -14.41
C LEU A 397 8.69 -16.10 -12.98
N LEU A 398 7.74 -15.39 -12.39
CA LEU A 398 7.81 -14.92 -11.01
C LEU A 398 7.92 -16.08 -10.02
N LYS A 399 7.13 -17.15 -10.18
CA LYS A 399 7.22 -18.39 -9.37
C LYS A 399 8.57 -19.08 -9.49
N THR A 400 9.13 -19.14 -10.69
CA THR A 400 10.40 -19.79 -10.97
C THR A 400 11.53 -19.09 -10.21
N TYR A 401 11.61 -17.78 -10.29
CA TYR A 401 12.70 -17.02 -9.70
C TYR A 401 12.48 -16.66 -8.23
N GLU A 402 11.28 -16.78 -7.68
CA GLU A 402 11.03 -16.61 -6.24
C GLU A 402 11.89 -17.55 -5.39
N ASN A 403 12.13 -18.78 -5.87
CA ASN A 403 12.92 -19.78 -5.18
C ASN A 403 14.41 -19.81 -5.58
N TYR A 404 14.84 -18.93 -6.48
CA TYR A 404 16.21 -18.85 -6.90
C TYR A 404 17.08 -18.13 -5.85
N ASP A 405 18.26 -18.66 -5.58
CA ASP A 405 19.22 -18.06 -4.66
C ASP A 405 20.12 -17.08 -5.41
N PHE A 406 19.75 -15.80 -5.40
CA PHE A 406 20.54 -14.72 -6.01
C PHE A 406 21.77 -14.33 -5.17
N TYR A 407 21.75 -14.64 -3.87
CA TYR A 407 22.78 -14.25 -2.91
C TYR A 407 23.46 -15.49 -2.32
N HIS A 408 24.78 -15.52 -2.40
CA HIS A 408 25.65 -16.59 -1.90
C HIS A 408 26.68 -16.10 -0.92
#